data_827f0d07411e1c7a55d15a5fcee8cf53
#
_entry.id   827f0d07411e1c7a55d15a5fcee8cf53
#
_cell.length_a   1.000
_cell.length_b   1.000
_cell.length_c   1.000
_cell.angle_alpha   90.00
_cell.angle_beta   90.00
_cell.angle_gamma   90.00
#
_symmetry.space_group_name_H-M   'P 1'
#
loop_
_entity.id
_entity.type
_entity.pdbx_description
1 polymer ?
#
loop_
_entity_poly.entity_id
_entity_poly.type
_entity_poly.pdbx_seq_one_letter_code
_entity_poly.pdbx_strand_id
1 'polypeptide(L)'
;ALSSAASDVYKRQSLPLWAGEDITFGQIYHVLENSAFDKLFLYLRNRLGAISIPMAETLRKIVKMRQEGKQIVIGFIADQVPFWNNIHYWTDFLHHDTPVLTGTEKIAIKANFAVYYLDMQRVKRGYYKGEFKLLTDKPKECKEFEITEKYFRELEKTIQRQPPYWLWTHNRWKRTREQWLKVVDPLTHKMRRDLQ
;
A
#
# COMPACT_ATOMS: atom_id res chain seq x y z
N ALA A 1 5.17 -2.70 -3.82
CA ALA A 1 3.84 -2.25 -3.42
C ALA A 1 2.83 -3.36 -3.58
N LEU A 2 2.20 -3.72 -2.53
CA LEU A 2 1.31 -4.86 -2.50
C LEU A 2 -0.10 -4.39 -2.18
N SER A 3 -1.00 -4.65 -3.09
CA SER A 3 -2.40 -4.34 -2.95
C SER A 3 -3.23 -5.51 -2.48
N SER A 4 -4.31 -5.12 -2.06
CA SER A 4 -5.69 -5.59 -2.04
C SER A 4 -6.14 -6.20 -0.73
N ALA A 5 -7.40 -5.99 -0.46
CA ALA A 5 -8.39 -6.53 0.47
C ALA A 5 -7.92 -7.23 1.77
N ALA A 6 -8.69 -7.10 2.83
CA ALA A 6 -8.41 -7.64 4.18
C ALA A 6 -7.97 -9.12 4.21
N SER A 7 -8.37 -9.93 3.24
CA SER A 7 -7.91 -11.32 3.08
C SER A 7 -6.43 -11.44 2.71
N ASP A 8 -5.83 -10.41 2.15
CA ASP A 8 -4.43 -10.39 1.72
C ASP A 8 -3.43 -10.14 2.85
N VAL A 9 -3.84 -9.50 3.92
CA VAL A 9 -2.96 -9.23 5.07
C VAL A 9 -2.38 -10.53 5.61
N TYR A 10 -3.19 -11.55 5.77
CA TYR A 10 -2.73 -12.87 6.27
C TYR A 10 -1.88 -13.62 5.25
N LYS A 11 -2.19 -13.51 3.97
CA LYS A 11 -1.44 -14.21 2.91
C LYS A 11 -0.05 -13.63 2.70
N ARG A 12 0.09 -12.31 2.77
CA ARG A 12 1.38 -11.63 2.69
C ARG A 12 2.31 -11.95 3.86
N GLN A 13 1.75 -12.21 5.03
CA GLN A 13 2.52 -12.64 6.19
C GLN A 13 3.24 -13.98 5.97
N SER A 14 2.78 -14.82 5.04
CA SER A 14 3.44 -16.09 4.71
C SER A 14 4.60 -15.94 3.72
N LEU A 15 4.77 -14.79 3.05
CA LEU A 15 5.85 -14.59 2.10
C LEU A 15 7.26 -14.84 2.68
N PRO A 16 7.59 -14.46 3.94
CA PRO A 16 8.87 -14.77 4.53
C PRO A 16 9.19 -16.27 4.57
N LEU A 17 8.18 -17.13 4.66
CA LEU A 17 8.36 -18.58 4.69
C LEU A 17 8.86 -19.17 3.37
N TRP A 18 8.74 -18.42 2.27
CA TRP A 18 9.07 -18.87 0.91
C TRP A 18 10.35 -18.24 0.36
N ALA A 19 10.84 -17.20 1.05
CA ALA A 19 11.96 -16.41 0.59
C ALA A 19 13.18 -16.74 1.38
N GLY A 20 13.95 -17.58 1.39
CA GLY A 20 15.19 -17.88 2.11
C GLY A 20 15.57 -16.88 3.22
N GLU A 21 16.52 -17.23 4.06
CA GLU A 21 16.90 -16.48 5.26
C GLU A 21 17.50 -15.08 4.98
N ASP A 22 17.94 -14.84 3.74
CA ASP A 22 18.66 -13.61 3.37
C ASP A 22 17.72 -12.41 3.07
N ILE A 23 16.41 -12.65 2.95
CA ILE A 23 15.44 -11.60 2.59
C ILE A 23 14.62 -11.16 3.81
N THR A 24 14.70 -9.88 4.13
CA THR A 24 13.90 -9.27 5.18
C THR A 24 12.57 -8.75 4.61
N PHE A 25 11.45 -9.27 5.11
CA PHE A 25 10.11 -8.79 4.75
C PHE A 25 9.62 -7.76 5.74
N GLY A 26 9.28 -6.57 5.24
CA GLY A 26 8.69 -5.50 6.02
C GLY A 26 7.21 -5.28 5.65
N GLN A 27 6.38 -5.02 6.66
CA GLN A 27 4.97 -4.64 6.49
C GLN A 27 4.74 -3.28 7.14
N ILE A 28 4.25 -2.33 6.36
CA ILE A 28 3.91 -1.01 6.89
C ILE A 28 2.56 -1.10 7.59
N TYR A 29 2.48 -0.54 8.79
CA TYR A 29 1.26 -0.50 9.57
C TYR A 29 1.05 0.86 10.25
N HIS A 30 -0.22 1.15 10.57
CA HIS A 30 -0.58 2.27 11.41
C HIS A 30 -0.64 1.80 12.86
N VAL A 31 0.06 2.49 13.76
CA VAL A 31 0.05 2.19 15.20
C VAL A 31 -1.37 2.38 15.74
N LEU A 32 -1.87 1.41 16.49
CA LEU A 32 -3.21 1.47 17.06
C LEU A 32 -3.20 2.26 18.36
N GLU A 33 -4.28 3.01 18.62
CA GLU A 33 -4.45 3.79 19.86
C GLU A 33 -4.49 2.88 21.10
N ASN A 34 -5.16 1.73 20.99
CA ASN A 34 -5.18 0.75 22.07
C ASN A 34 -3.90 -0.08 22.08
N SER A 35 -3.06 0.13 23.09
CA SER A 35 -1.74 -0.51 23.20
C SER A 35 -1.80 -2.04 23.34
N ALA A 36 -2.84 -2.60 23.94
CA ALA A 36 -3.00 -4.05 24.09
C ALA A 36 -3.31 -4.70 22.72
N PHE A 37 -4.22 -4.10 21.95
CA PHE A 37 -4.50 -4.55 20.59
C PHE A 37 -3.30 -4.32 19.67
N ASP A 38 -2.57 -3.22 19.82
CA ASP A 38 -1.37 -2.98 19.02
C ASP A 38 -0.33 -4.11 19.22
N LYS A 39 -0.04 -4.46 20.46
CA LYS A 39 0.86 -5.57 20.81
C LYS A 39 0.38 -6.91 20.26
N LEU A 40 -0.93 -7.21 20.39
CA LEU A 40 -1.51 -8.44 19.85
C LEU A 40 -1.35 -8.51 18.32
N PHE A 41 -1.69 -7.44 17.61
CA PHE A 41 -1.57 -7.42 16.15
C PHE A 41 -0.11 -7.42 15.68
N LEU A 42 0.81 -6.80 16.40
CA LEU A 42 2.25 -6.89 16.12
C LEU A 42 2.74 -8.33 16.27
N TYR A 43 2.36 -9.01 17.34
CA TYR A 43 2.68 -10.43 17.53
C TYR A 43 2.16 -11.28 16.36
N LEU A 44 0.88 -11.11 16.01
CA LEU A 44 0.26 -11.87 14.91
C LEU A 44 0.94 -11.59 13.55
N ARG A 45 1.33 -10.34 13.28
CA ARG A 45 1.98 -9.95 12.02
C ARG A 45 3.40 -10.48 11.91
N ASN A 46 4.15 -10.49 13.02
CA ASN A 46 5.57 -10.83 13.01
C ASN A 46 5.83 -12.34 13.17
N ARG A 47 4.83 -13.12 13.56
CA ARG A 47 4.98 -14.57 13.87
C ARG A 47 5.53 -15.42 12.73
N LEU A 48 5.45 -14.96 11.49
CA LEU A 48 5.93 -15.67 10.29
C LEU A 48 7.25 -15.09 9.75
N GLY A 49 7.97 -14.27 10.54
CA GLY A 49 9.27 -13.73 10.17
C GLY A 49 9.23 -12.35 9.49
N ALA A 50 8.06 -11.78 9.24
CA ALA A 50 7.97 -10.40 8.76
C ALA A 50 8.23 -9.41 9.90
N ILE A 51 8.79 -8.23 9.58
CA ILE A 51 8.92 -7.12 10.52
C ILE A 51 7.82 -6.09 10.29
N SER A 52 7.21 -5.60 11.37
CA SER A 52 6.25 -4.51 11.30
C SER A 52 6.95 -3.16 11.37
N ILE A 53 6.65 -2.28 10.42
CA ILE A 53 7.26 -0.95 10.29
C ILE A 53 6.18 0.11 10.49
N PRO A 54 6.26 0.94 11.54
CA PRO A 54 5.35 2.06 11.70
C PRO A 54 5.42 3.01 10.50
N MET A 55 4.28 3.48 10.01
CA MET A 55 4.19 4.32 8.81
C MET A 55 5.12 5.56 8.90
N ALA A 56 5.18 6.22 10.06
CA ALA A 56 6.03 7.39 10.29
C ALA A 56 7.54 7.09 10.19
N GLU A 57 7.94 5.83 10.39
CA GLU A 57 9.36 5.41 10.41
C GLU A 57 9.80 4.72 9.12
N THR A 58 8.90 4.54 8.17
CA THR A 58 9.12 3.70 7.00
C THR A 58 10.40 4.04 6.26
N LEU A 59 10.57 5.29 5.86
CA LEU A 59 11.74 5.69 5.08
C LEU A 59 13.05 5.53 5.87
N ARG A 60 13.05 5.92 7.16
CA ARG A 60 14.22 5.79 8.03
C ARG A 60 14.66 4.34 8.20
N LYS A 61 13.71 3.43 8.46
CA LYS A 61 14.00 2.00 8.61
C LYS A 61 14.47 1.36 7.30
N ILE A 62 13.88 1.72 6.17
CA ILE A 62 14.31 1.24 4.85
C ILE A 62 15.76 1.65 4.58
N VAL A 63 16.10 2.92 4.78
CA VAL A 63 17.47 3.42 4.58
C VAL A 63 18.46 2.69 5.49
N LYS A 64 18.12 2.51 6.77
CA LYS A 64 18.95 1.78 7.72
C LYS A 64 19.21 0.33 7.29
N MET A 65 18.15 -0.43 6.94
CA MET A 65 18.29 -1.81 6.50
C MET A 65 19.15 -1.93 5.24
N ARG A 66 19.01 -0.97 4.31
CA ARG A 66 19.85 -0.92 3.11
C ARG A 66 21.32 -0.66 3.43
N GLN A 67 21.60 0.25 4.37
CA GLN A 67 22.98 0.50 4.84
C GLN A 67 23.59 -0.74 5.52
N GLU A 68 22.76 -1.58 6.15
CA GLU A 68 23.17 -2.87 6.72
C GLU A 68 23.36 -3.97 5.66
N GLY A 69 23.24 -3.66 4.37
CA GLY A 69 23.40 -4.62 3.25
C GLY A 69 22.28 -5.64 3.12
N LYS A 70 21.15 -5.46 3.82
CA LYS A 70 20.03 -6.41 3.78
C LYS A 70 19.26 -6.35 2.47
N GLN A 71 18.92 -7.49 1.93
CA GLN A 71 17.91 -7.61 0.89
C GLN A 71 16.53 -7.45 1.55
N ILE A 72 15.73 -6.50 1.06
CA ILE A 72 14.47 -6.15 1.69
C ILE A 72 13.31 -6.16 0.68
N VAL A 73 12.18 -6.69 1.13
CA VAL A 73 10.90 -6.61 0.43
C VAL A 73 9.90 -5.91 1.35
N ILE A 74 9.32 -4.81 0.90
CA ILE A 74 8.38 -4.02 1.70
C ILE A 74 6.98 -4.10 1.11
N GLY A 75 6.03 -4.55 1.92
CA GLY A 75 4.62 -4.58 1.56
C GLY A 75 3.92 -3.26 1.86
N PHE A 76 3.28 -2.68 0.83
CA PHE A 76 2.42 -1.50 0.94
C PHE A 76 0.97 -1.86 0.68
N ILE A 77 0.05 -1.27 1.44
CA ILE A 77 -1.39 -1.31 1.17
C ILE A 77 -1.76 0.07 0.61
N ALA A 78 -2.03 0.15 -0.69
CA ALA A 78 -2.25 1.42 -1.38
C ALA A 78 -3.68 1.58 -1.92
N ASP A 79 -4.55 0.61 -1.71
CA ASP A 79 -5.92 0.58 -2.22
C ASP A 79 -6.96 1.27 -1.32
N GLN A 80 -6.54 1.77 -0.15
CA GLN A 80 -7.42 2.47 0.78
C GLN A 80 -7.51 3.97 0.47
N VAL A 81 -8.58 4.59 0.99
CA VAL A 81 -8.80 6.04 0.86
C VAL A 81 -7.78 6.82 1.71
N PRO A 82 -7.01 7.75 1.14
CA PRO A 82 -6.13 8.62 1.90
C PRO A 82 -6.93 9.59 2.80
N PHE A 83 -6.30 10.08 3.88
CA PHE A 83 -6.84 11.21 4.65
C PHE A 83 -6.87 12.48 3.79
N TRP A 84 -7.73 13.44 4.15
CA TRP A 84 -7.97 14.66 3.39
C TRP A 84 -6.67 15.42 3.02
N ASN A 85 -5.78 15.59 3.99
CA ASN A 85 -4.49 16.28 3.82
C ASN A 85 -3.41 15.45 3.11
N ASN A 86 -3.67 14.17 2.85
CA ASN A 86 -2.77 13.25 2.17
C ASN A 86 -3.21 12.92 0.74
N ILE A 87 -4.24 13.61 0.23
CA ILE A 87 -4.69 13.48 -1.15
C ILE A 87 -3.82 14.39 -2.02
N HIS A 88 -2.93 13.78 -2.80
CA HIS A 88 -2.04 14.49 -3.73
C HIS A 88 -2.34 14.16 -5.18
N TYR A 89 -3.09 13.13 -5.44
CA TYR A 89 -3.41 12.68 -6.78
C TYR A 89 -4.80 12.03 -6.85
N TRP A 90 -5.46 12.22 -7.98
CA TRP A 90 -6.75 11.67 -8.31
C TRP A 90 -6.64 10.92 -9.64
N THR A 91 -7.18 9.71 -9.70
CA THR A 91 -7.24 8.88 -10.91
C THR A 91 -8.65 8.40 -11.18
N ASP A 92 -8.97 8.11 -12.42
CA ASP A 92 -10.16 7.32 -12.74
C ASP A 92 -9.92 5.88 -12.28
N PHE A 93 -10.76 5.37 -11.40
CA PHE A 93 -10.69 4.01 -10.89
C PHE A 93 -12.08 3.40 -10.83
N LEU A 94 -12.29 2.34 -11.63
CA LEU A 94 -13.60 1.71 -11.82
C LEU A 94 -14.69 2.75 -12.21
N HIS A 95 -14.35 3.64 -13.14
CA HIS A 95 -15.20 4.73 -13.65
C HIS A 95 -15.59 5.78 -12.60
N HIS A 96 -14.79 5.94 -11.56
CA HIS A 96 -14.99 6.96 -10.52
C HIS A 96 -13.74 7.80 -10.32
N ASP A 97 -13.88 9.12 -10.22
CA ASP A 97 -12.80 10.02 -9.80
C ASP A 97 -12.40 9.71 -8.35
N THR A 98 -11.19 9.20 -8.18
CA THR A 98 -10.78 8.50 -6.97
C THR A 98 -9.50 9.08 -6.39
N PRO A 99 -9.50 9.53 -5.12
CA PRO A 99 -8.28 9.95 -4.44
C PRO A 99 -7.41 8.75 -4.07
N VAL A 100 -6.11 8.84 -4.32
CA VAL A 100 -5.18 7.71 -4.16
C VAL A 100 -3.98 8.04 -3.29
N LEU A 101 -3.43 6.99 -2.67
CA LEU A 101 -2.19 7.07 -1.88
C LEU A 101 -0.98 7.07 -2.81
N THR A 102 -0.16 8.12 -2.74
CA THR A 102 1.07 8.27 -3.52
C THR A 102 2.34 7.95 -2.72
N GLY A 103 2.19 7.56 -1.46
CA GLY A 103 3.32 7.33 -0.54
C GLY A 103 4.26 6.22 -1.01
N THR A 104 3.73 5.16 -1.60
CA THR A 104 4.49 4.04 -2.16
C THR A 104 5.45 4.51 -3.25
N GLU A 105 4.95 5.27 -4.22
CA GLU A 105 5.74 5.82 -5.30
C GLU A 105 6.84 6.75 -4.79
N LYS A 106 6.49 7.68 -3.88
CA LYS A 106 7.46 8.60 -3.26
C LYS A 106 8.59 7.86 -2.56
N ILE A 107 8.28 6.77 -1.86
CA ILE A 107 9.28 5.94 -1.17
C ILE A 107 10.12 5.15 -2.18
N ALA A 108 9.49 4.54 -3.19
CA ALA A 108 10.18 3.78 -4.23
C ALA A 108 11.19 4.66 -4.99
N ILE A 109 10.81 5.87 -5.38
CA ILE A 109 11.70 6.83 -6.05
C ILE A 109 12.87 7.23 -5.13
N LYS A 110 12.59 7.59 -3.86
CA LYS A 110 13.64 7.99 -2.91
C LYS A 110 14.61 6.87 -2.59
N ALA A 111 14.12 5.66 -2.41
CA ALA A 111 14.91 4.49 -2.10
C ALA A 111 15.50 3.82 -3.35
N ASN A 112 15.07 4.21 -4.54
CA ASN A 112 15.42 3.58 -5.81
C ASN A 112 15.15 2.06 -5.79
N PHE A 113 13.91 1.68 -5.46
CA PHE A 113 13.48 0.30 -5.37
C PHE A 113 12.62 -0.10 -6.57
N ALA A 114 12.85 -1.29 -7.09
CA ALA A 114 11.91 -1.91 -8.01
C ALA A 114 10.53 -2.06 -7.38
N VAL A 115 9.48 -1.82 -8.15
CA VAL A 115 8.09 -1.88 -7.69
C VAL A 115 7.37 -2.99 -8.42
N TYR A 116 6.74 -3.87 -7.64
CA TYR A 116 5.93 -4.96 -8.15
C TYR A 116 4.50 -4.85 -7.66
N TYR A 117 3.57 -5.25 -8.49
CA TYR A 117 2.20 -5.54 -8.10
C TYR A 117 2.08 -7.03 -7.77
N LEU A 118 1.56 -7.36 -6.58
CA LEU A 118 1.25 -8.74 -6.23
C LEU A 118 -0.18 -9.05 -6.64
N ASP A 119 -0.34 -9.77 -7.73
CA ASP A 119 -1.63 -10.25 -8.21
C ASP A 119 -2.01 -11.55 -7.49
N MET A 120 -2.96 -11.44 -6.58
CA MET A 120 -3.46 -12.60 -5.82
C MET A 120 -4.73 -13.15 -6.43
N GLN A 121 -4.73 -14.46 -6.69
CA GLN A 121 -5.88 -15.18 -7.21
C GLN A 121 -6.29 -16.30 -6.25
N ARG A 122 -7.58 -16.42 -6.00
CA ARG A 122 -8.11 -17.63 -5.35
C ARG A 122 -8.36 -18.70 -6.40
N VAL A 123 -7.66 -19.81 -6.30
CA VAL A 123 -7.83 -20.97 -7.20
C VAL A 123 -9.00 -21.83 -6.74
N LYS A 124 -9.03 -22.16 -5.44
CA LYS A 124 -10.12 -22.87 -4.76
C LYS A 124 -10.11 -22.53 -3.28
N ARG A 125 -11.05 -23.02 -2.50
CA ARG A 125 -11.09 -22.79 -1.05
C ARG A 125 -9.77 -23.22 -0.39
N GLY A 126 -9.09 -22.28 0.29
CA GLY A 126 -7.82 -22.52 0.94
C GLY A 126 -6.58 -22.47 0.02
N TYR A 127 -6.75 -22.36 -1.31
CA TYR A 127 -5.65 -22.34 -2.27
C TYR A 127 -5.60 -21.01 -3.01
N TYR A 128 -4.43 -20.40 -3.01
CA TYR A 128 -4.19 -19.11 -3.63
C TYR A 128 -2.94 -19.16 -4.50
N LYS A 129 -2.96 -18.42 -5.59
CA LYS A 129 -1.81 -18.17 -6.46
C LYS A 129 -1.45 -16.70 -6.35
N GLY A 130 -0.19 -16.40 -6.04
CA GLY A 130 0.37 -15.06 -6.10
C GLY A 130 1.33 -14.93 -7.29
N GLU A 131 1.22 -13.84 -8.02
CA GLU A 131 2.10 -13.52 -9.13
C GLU A 131 2.64 -12.11 -8.96
N PHE A 132 3.97 -11.95 -9.01
CA PHE A 132 4.62 -10.64 -8.98
C PHE A 132 4.72 -10.08 -10.39
N LYS A 133 4.02 -8.98 -10.66
CA LYS A 133 4.10 -8.25 -11.92
C LYS A 133 4.97 -7.01 -11.73
N LEU A 134 6.03 -6.89 -12.51
CA LEU A 134 6.91 -5.73 -12.47
C LEU A 134 6.16 -4.50 -12.96
N LEU A 135 6.09 -3.44 -12.14
CA LEU A 135 5.59 -2.13 -12.56
C LEU A 135 6.73 -1.23 -13.06
N THR A 136 7.86 -1.26 -12.37
CA THR A 136 9.12 -0.63 -12.79
C THR A 136 10.30 -1.13 -11.97
N ASP A 137 11.45 -1.26 -12.59
CA ASP A 137 12.76 -1.47 -11.96
C ASP A 137 13.58 -0.17 -11.88
N LYS A 138 13.09 0.90 -12.57
CA LYS A 138 13.73 2.20 -12.65
C LYS A 138 12.79 3.33 -12.19
N PRO A 139 12.44 3.39 -10.90
CA PRO A 139 11.42 4.31 -10.41
C PRO A 139 11.80 5.79 -10.61
N LYS A 140 13.09 6.12 -10.66
CA LYS A 140 13.56 7.50 -10.88
C LYS A 140 13.37 8.00 -12.32
N GLU A 141 13.20 7.09 -13.28
CA GLU A 141 12.95 7.43 -14.69
C GLU A 141 11.45 7.58 -14.99
N CYS A 142 10.57 7.17 -14.05
CA CYS A 142 9.13 7.29 -14.20
C CYS A 142 8.67 8.73 -14.06
N LYS A 143 7.62 9.09 -14.80
CA LYS A 143 6.92 10.37 -14.63
C LYS A 143 6.20 10.40 -13.29
N GLU A 144 5.88 11.60 -12.83
CA GLU A 144 5.11 11.79 -11.60
C GLU A 144 3.76 11.04 -11.68
N PHE A 145 3.46 10.28 -10.65
CA PHE A 145 2.29 9.40 -10.49
C PHE A 145 2.19 8.22 -11.47
N GLU A 146 3.17 7.98 -12.32
CA GLU A 146 3.15 6.88 -13.29
C GLU A 146 3.11 5.51 -12.61
N ILE A 147 3.87 5.32 -11.53
CA ILE A 147 3.89 4.06 -10.78
C ILE A 147 2.52 3.85 -10.10
N THR A 148 1.95 4.91 -9.55
CA THR A 148 0.63 4.90 -8.93
C THR A 148 -0.44 4.52 -9.96
N GLU A 149 -0.41 5.10 -11.17
CA GLU A 149 -1.33 4.75 -12.26
C GLU A 149 -1.21 3.30 -12.69
N LYS A 150 0.00 2.82 -12.95
CA LYS A 150 0.23 1.42 -13.30
C LYS A 150 -0.34 0.46 -12.26
N TYR A 151 -0.16 0.80 -10.98
CA TYR A 151 -0.72 0.04 -9.88
C TYR A 151 -2.24 -0.04 -9.93
N PHE A 152 -2.93 1.09 -10.10
CA PHE A 152 -4.39 1.12 -10.17
C PHE A 152 -4.94 0.39 -11.39
N ARG A 153 -4.24 0.45 -12.54
CA ARG A 153 -4.64 -0.33 -13.73
C ARG A 153 -4.53 -1.84 -13.50
N GLU A 154 -3.48 -2.32 -12.83
CA GLU A 154 -3.38 -3.74 -12.47
C GLU A 154 -4.41 -4.16 -11.42
N LEU A 155 -4.70 -3.29 -10.46
CA LEU A 155 -5.73 -3.51 -9.45
C LEU A 155 -7.13 -3.64 -10.08
N GLU A 156 -7.48 -2.79 -11.04
CA GLU A 156 -8.75 -2.90 -11.79
C GLU A 156 -8.88 -4.26 -12.50
N LYS A 157 -7.84 -4.70 -13.19
CA LYS A 157 -7.83 -6.02 -13.84
C LYS A 157 -8.07 -7.16 -12.85
N THR A 158 -7.46 -7.07 -11.66
CA THR A 158 -7.66 -8.05 -10.59
C THR A 158 -9.09 -8.06 -10.08
N ILE A 159 -9.69 -6.88 -9.85
CA ILE A 159 -11.07 -6.75 -9.39
C ILE A 159 -12.06 -7.25 -10.46
N GLN A 160 -11.90 -6.81 -11.72
CA GLN A 160 -12.76 -7.22 -12.83
C GLN A 160 -12.74 -8.73 -13.07
N ARG A 161 -11.57 -9.37 -12.87
CA ARG A 161 -11.44 -10.83 -12.99
C ARG A 161 -12.16 -11.59 -11.90
N GLN A 162 -12.14 -11.10 -10.66
CA GLN A 162 -12.76 -11.76 -9.50
C GLN A 162 -13.43 -10.75 -8.55
N PRO A 163 -14.52 -10.07 -8.96
CA PRO A 163 -15.15 -9.02 -8.18
C PRO A 163 -15.53 -9.39 -6.74
N PRO A 164 -16.01 -10.63 -6.44
CA PRO A 164 -16.43 -10.99 -5.09
C PRO A 164 -15.29 -10.96 -4.05
N TYR A 165 -14.01 -10.93 -4.48
CA TYR A 165 -12.88 -10.94 -3.55
C TYR A 165 -12.30 -9.58 -3.25
N TRP A 166 -12.88 -8.52 -3.81
CA TRP A 166 -12.58 -7.14 -3.43
C TRP A 166 -13.33 -6.76 -2.15
N LEU A 167 -12.70 -5.95 -1.31
CA LEU A 167 -13.28 -5.48 -0.05
C LEU A 167 -14.30 -4.36 -0.30
N TRP A 168 -15.46 -4.68 -0.82
CA TRP A 168 -16.54 -3.72 -1.11
C TRP A 168 -17.11 -3.01 0.11
N THR A 169 -16.96 -3.59 1.31
CA THR A 169 -17.37 -2.96 2.57
C THR A 169 -16.52 -1.76 2.95
N HIS A 170 -15.32 -1.62 2.37
CA HIS A 170 -14.55 -0.39 2.50
C HIS A 170 -15.14 0.69 1.60
N ASN A 171 -15.74 1.72 2.19
CA ASN A 171 -16.30 2.84 1.43
C ASN A 171 -15.18 3.63 0.73
N ARG A 172 -14.78 3.17 -0.48
CA ARG A 172 -13.63 3.67 -1.23
C ARG A 172 -13.83 5.10 -1.71
N TRP A 173 -15.06 5.46 -2.07
CA TRP A 173 -15.43 6.76 -2.65
C TRP A 173 -16.10 7.71 -1.66
N LYS A 174 -15.85 7.53 -0.36
CA LYS A 174 -16.39 8.39 0.70
C LYS A 174 -15.86 9.84 0.68
N ARG A 175 -14.82 10.12 -0.12
CA ARG A 175 -14.24 11.45 -0.29
C ARG A 175 -14.28 11.82 -1.76
N THR A 176 -15.08 12.81 -2.10
CA THR A 176 -15.18 13.35 -3.46
C THR A 176 -14.22 14.52 -3.64
N ARG A 177 -13.84 14.81 -4.89
CA ARG A 177 -13.00 15.97 -5.22
C ARG A 177 -13.65 17.27 -4.81
N GLU A 178 -14.98 17.40 -4.99
CA GLU A 178 -15.74 18.57 -4.56
C GLU A 178 -15.65 18.80 -3.05
N GLN A 179 -15.85 17.75 -2.25
CA GLN A 179 -15.70 17.84 -0.80
C GLN A 179 -14.27 18.19 -0.40
N TRP A 180 -13.26 17.60 -1.08
CA TRP A 180 -11.86 17.89 -0.84
C TRP A 180 -11.53 19.37 -1.06
N LEU A 181 -11.99 19.97 -2.15
CA LEU A 181 -11.80 21.39 -2.46
C LEU A 181 -12.43 22.31 -1.41
N LYS A 182 -13.51 21.88 -0.74
CA LYS A 182 -14.13 22.64 0.37
C LYS A 182 -13.29 22.57 1.65
N VAL A 183 -12.65 21.44 1.92
CA VAL A 183 -11.98 21.12 3.21
C VAL A 183 -10.50 21.44 3.18
N VAL A 184 -9.85 21.30 2.03
CA VAL A 184 -8.39 21.42 1.86
C VAL A 184 -8.06 22.55 0.91
N ASP A 185 -7.01 23.29 1.20
CA ASP A 185 -6.39 24.21 0.24
C ASP A 185 -5.55 23.40 -0.76
N PRO A 186 -5.88 23.41 -2.06
CA PRO A 186 -5.18 22.62 -3.08
C PRO A 186 -3.70 22.96 -3.23
N LEU A 187 -3.27 24.18 -2.92
CA LEU A 187 -1.88 24.62 -3.08
C LEU A 187 -1.01 24.18 -1.91
N THR A 188 -1.54 24.23 -0.70
CA THR A 188 -0.79 23.93 0.53
C THR A 188 -1.04 22.53 1.08
N HIS A 189 -2.07 21.83 0.62
CA HIS A 189 -2.59 20.57 1.16
C HIS A 189 -2.93 20.63 2.66
N LYS A 190 -3.17 21.83 3.20
CA LYS A 190 -3.58 22.02 4.59
C LYS A 190 -5.10 22.10 4.70
N MET A 191 -5.63 21.60 5.81
CA MET A 191 -7.05 21.78 6.15
C MET A 191 -7.35 23.27 6.31
N ARG A 192 -8.46 23.74 5.76
CA ARG A 192 -8.93 25.13 5.92
C ARG A 192 -9.30 25.36 7.39
N ARG A 193 -8.84 26.46 7.96
CA ARG A 193 -9.00 26.77 9.40
C ARG A 193 -10.45 26.99 9.84
N ASP A 194 -11.31 27.37 8.91
CA ASP A 194 -12.71 27.72 9.17
C ASP A 194 -13.61 26.48 9.40
N LEU A 195 -13.02 25.28 9.36
CA LEU A 195 -13.73 24.00 9.47
C LEU A 195 -13.14 23.08 10.59
N GLN A 196 -12.32 23.66 11.46
CA GLN A 196 -11.77 22.96 12.65
C GLN A 196 -12.60 23.19 13.89
#